data_52a29dd97147eaa24e70f12ec4c567e4
#
_entry.id   52a29dd97147eaa24e70f12ec4c567e4
#
_cell.length_a   1.000
_cell.length_b   1.000
_cell.length_c   1.000
_cell.angle_alpha   90.00
_cell.angle_beta   90.00
_cell.angle_gamma   90.00
#
_symmetry.space_group_name_H-M   'P 1'
#
loop_
_entity.id
_entity.type
_entity.pdbx_description
1 polymer ?
#
loop_
_entity_poly.entity_id
_entity_poly.type
_entity_poly.pdbx_seq_one_letter_code
_entity_poly.pdbx_strand_id
1 'polypeptide(L)'
;MEIYQNNIETLKKYRPDFLRLYEQTISKKEKYPCDEIKTQVAKDGSVILIVQRDGKNVRLNSPYRPKSEAEKWAEQFDCDNLNVNAILFGFGNGMFAQALLNRLKEDAKLFICEPNLQIFSQIMHCIDLTSIFADERVFLCFEDINPDDFYDLLSGYTDCTNLETQIYGYHTGYDT
;
A
#
# COMPACT_ATOMS: atom_id res chain seq x y z
N MET A 1 12.19 15.96 4.37
CA MET A 1 11.47 16.44 5.58
C MET A 1 10.03 16.79 5.24
N GLU A 2 9.78 17.52 4.17
CA GLU A 2 8.44 17.96 3.74
C GLU A 2 7.47 16.80 3.41
N ILE A 3 7.91 15.81 2.62
CA ILE A 3 7.08 14.64 2.25
C ILE A 3 6.60 13.88 3.48
N TYR A 4 7.50 13.56 4.40
CA TYR A 4 7.13 12.86 5.64
C TYR A 4 6.10 13.64 6.44
N GLN A 5 6.31 14.95 6.60
CA GLN A 5 5.40 15.81 7.36
C GLN A 5 4.00 15.85 6.71
N ASN A 6 3.93 15.99 5.38
CA ASN A 6 2.66 16.00 4.64
C ASN A 6 1.92 14.66 4.78
N ASN A 7 2.63 13.53 4.70
CA ASN A 7 2.05 12.21 4.91
C ASN A 7 1.49 12.05 6.32
N ILE A 8 2.25 12.48 7.35
CA ILE A 8 1.81 12.43 8.77
C ILE A 8 0.58 13.33 9.00
N GLU A 9 0.59 14.54 8.49
CA GLU A 9 -0.56 15.46 8.62
C GLU A 9 -1.82 14.91 7.95
N THR A 10 -1.65 14.25 6.80
CA THR A 10 -2.75 13.60 6.10
C THR A 10 -3.29 12.40 6.88
N LEU A 11 -2.42 11.53 7.39
CA LEU A 11 -2.82 10.43 8.26
C LEU A 11 -3.52 10.94 9.52
N LYS A 12 -2.99 11.99 10.14
CA LYS A 12 -3.60 12.60 11.33
C LYS A 12 -5.02 13.09 11.06
N LYS A 13 -5.26 13.63 9.87
CA LYS A 13 -6.57 14.16 9.49
C LYS A 13 -7.56 13.06 9.10
N TYR A 14 -7.14 12.06 8.35
CA TYR A 14 -8.04 11.09 7.73
C TYR A 14 -7.98 9.69 8.35
N ARG A 15 -6.88 9.34 9.04
CA ARG A 15 -6.60 8.02 9.62
C ARG A 15 -5.96 8.14 11.02
N PRO A 16 -6.56 8.90 11.97
CA PRO A 16 -5.91 9.20 13.25
C PRO A 16 -5.61 7.94 14.09
N ASP A 17 -6.48 6.94 14.07
CA ASP A 17 -6.26 5.70 14.82
C ASP A 17 -5.12 4.87 14.25
N PHE A 18 -5.04 4.75 12.92
CA PHE A 18 -3.91 4.09 12.26
C PHE A 18 -2.60 4.81 12.58
N LEU A 19 -2.56 6.13 12.50
CA LEU A 19 -1.36 6.91 12.84
C LEU A 19 -0.92 6.67 14.28
N ARG A 20 -1.85 6.68 15.23
CA ARG A 20 -1.57 6.43 16.66
C ARG A 20 -0.94 5.04 16.85
N LEU A 21 -1.49 4.02 16.23
CA LEU A 21 -0.95 2.65 16.30
C LEU A 21 0.42 2.55 15.62
N TYR A 22 0.59 3.17 14.46
CA TYR A 22 1.88 3.25 13.76
C TYR A 22 2.97 3.87 14.65
N GLU A 23 2.72 5.04 15.22
CA GLU A 23 3.67 5.73 16.11
C GLU A 23 4.02 4.89 17.35
N GLN A 24 3.03 4.23 17.95
CA GLN A 24 3.25 3.32 19.07
C GLN A 24 4.12 2.12 18.68
N THR A 25 3.91 1.57 17.51
CA THR A 25 4.65 0.41 17.03
C THR A 25 6.09 0.76 16.72
N ILE A 26 6.35 1.85 15.99
CA ILE A 26 7.72 2.27 15.67
C ILE A 26 8.50 2.72 16.91
N SER A 27 7.83 3.26 17.94
CA SER A 27 8.49 3.66 19.20
C SER A 27 8.92 2.48 20.05
N LYS A 28 8.27 1.32 19.93
CA LYS A 28 8.56 0.10 20.71
C LYS A 28 9.60 -0.80 20.06
N LYS A 29 9.71 -0.76 18.74
CA LYS A 29 10.66 -1.60 18.02
C LYS A 29 12.04 -0.93 18.08
N GLU A 30 13.01 -1.62 18.69
CA GLU A 30 14.42 -1.27 18.55
C GLU A 30 14.72 -1.12 17.07
N LYS A 31 15.46 -0.05 16.71
CA LYS A 31 15.78 0.36 15.34
C LYS A 31 15.80 -0.83 14.38
N TYR A 32 14.77 -0.91 13.52
CA TYR A 32 14.88 -1.76 12.35
C TYR A 32 16.15 -1.39 11.60
N PRO A 33 16.98 -2.35 11.19
CA PRO A 33 18.11 -2.04 10.35
C PRO A 33 17.56 -1.47 9.04
N CYS A 34 17.62 -0.15 8.88
CA CYS A 34 17.21 0.56 7.65
C CYS A 34 18.11 0.20 6.44
N ASP A 35 19.12 -0.61 6.63
CA ASP A 35 20.15 -0.90 5.64
C ASP A 35 19.68 -1.85 4.53
N GLU A 36 18.56 -2.53 4.72
CA GLU A 36 18.03 -3.51 3.75
C GLU A 36 17.09 -2.93 2.70
N ILE A 37 16.60 -1.70 2.92
CA ILE A 37 15.67 -1.04 1.98
C ILE A 37 16.31 0.22 1.41
N LYS A 38 16.51 0.22 0.10
CA LYS A 38 17.08 1.35 -0.65
C LYS A 38 16.06 1.94 -1.59
N THR A 39 16.24 3.20 -1.93
CA THR A 39 15.45 3.87 -2.97
C THR A 39 16.25 4.03 -4.23
N GLN A 40 15.59 3.98 -5.38
CA GLN A 40 16.15 4.26 -6.69
C GLN A 40 15.17 5.14 -7.47
N VAL A 41 15.68 6.08 -8.25
CA VAL A 41 14.85 6.82 -9.20
C VAL A 41 14.78 6.01 -10.49
N ALA A 42 13.56 5.69 -10.92
CA ALA A 42 13.29 5.03 -12.20
C ALA A 42 13.50 5.99 -13.38
N LYS A 43 13.51 5.47 -14.61
CA LYS A 43 13.74 6.31 -15.80
C LYS A 43 12.63 7.34 -16.06
N ASP A 44 11.43 7.12 -15.55
CA ASP A 44 10.31 8.08 -15.63
C ASP A 44 10.28 9.11 -14.49
N GLY A 45 11.31 9.10 -13.62
CA GLY A 45 11.44 10.00 -12.48
C GLY A 45 10.78 9.51 -11.19
N SER A 46 10.07 8.40 -11.24
CA SER A 46 9.40 7.83 -10.06
C SER A 46 10.39 7.22 -9.09
N VAL A 47 10.07 7.27 -7.79
CA VAL A 47 10.85 6.58 -6.75
C VAL A 47 10.37 5.14 -6.63
N ILE A 48 11.31 4.19 -6.70
CA ILE A 48 11.07 2.77 -6.47
C ILE A 48 11.92 2.26 -5.32
N LEU A 49 11.51 1.13 -4.74
CA LEU A 49 12.20 0.48 -3.63
C LEU A 49 13.01 -0.70 -4.13
N ILE A 50 14.17 -0.88 -3.51
CA ILE A 50 15.02 -2.07 -3.60
C ILE A 50 15.11 -2.67 -2.21
N VAL A 51 14.66 -3.91 -2.08
CA VAL A 51 14.74 -4.68 -0.83
C VAL A 51 15.81 -5.77 -0.97
N GLN A 52 16.48 -6.08 0.12
CA GLN A 52 17.41 -7.20 0.15
C GLN A 52 16.67 -8.45 0.63
N ARG A 53 16.62 -9.48 -0.22
CA ARG A 53 16.05 -10.80 0.09
C ARG A 53 17.07 -11.87 -0.27
N ASP A 54 17.37 -12.77 0.65
CA ASP A 54 18.32 -13.89 0.45
C ASP A 54 19.68 -13.44 -0.14
N GLY A 55 20.18 -12.27 0.31
CA GLY A 55 21.43 -11.67 -0.16
C GLY A 55 21.36 -11.07 -1.57
N LYS A 56 20.17 -10.98 -2.18
CA LYS A 56 19.96 -10.37 -3.50
C LYS A 56 19.16 -9.06 -3.38
N ASN A 57 19.48 -8.11 -4.24
CA ASN A 57 18.69 -6.89 -4.38
C ASN A 57 17.51 -7.13 -5.32
N VAL A 58 16.30 -7.04 -4.76
CA VAL A 58 15.03 -7.17 -5.50
C VAL A 58 14.39 -5.79 -5.63
N ARG A 59 14.06 -5.38 -6.85
CA ARG A 59 13.28 -4.16 -7.09
C ARG A 59 11.80 -4.49 -6.97
N LEU A 60 11.08 -3.74 -6.16
CA LEU A 60 9.64 -3.93 -6.01
C LEU A 60 8.85 -3.45 -7.23
N ASN A 61 9.43 -2.56 -8.04
CA ASN A 61 8.79 -2.02 -9.24
C ASN A 61 9.77 -1.95 -10.40
N SER A 62 9.25 -1.81 -11.62
CA SER A 62 10.02 -1.61 -12.83
C SER A 62 10.99 -0.40 -12.72
N PRO A 63 12.28 -0.56 -13.02
CA PRO A 63 13.21 0.56 -13.04
C PRO A 63 13.04 1.50 -14.25
N TYR A 64 12.12 1.18 -15.15
CA TYR A 64 11.88 1.93 -16.39
C TYR A 64 10.63 2.78 -16.33
N ARG A 65 9.48 2.17 -16.07
CA ARG A 65 8.13 2.78 -16.10
C ARG A 65 7.23 2.18 -15.02
N PRO A 66 7.50 2.39 -13.73
CA PRO A 66 6.74 1.76 -12.65
C PRO A 66 5.26 2.18 -12.64
N LYS A 67 4.95 3.41 -13.05
CA LYS A 67 3.57 3.87 -13.19
C LYS A 67 2.81 3.09 -14.26
N SER A 68 3.41 2.93 -15.45
CA SER A 68 2.80 2.16 -16.55
C SER A 68 2.69 0.66 -16.21
N GLU A 69 3.61 0.13 -15.40
CA GLU A 69 3.52 -1.23 -14.87
C GLU A 69 2.28 -1.39 -13.99
N ALA A 70 2.09 -0.48 -13.03
CA ALA A 70 0.94 -0.49 -12.13
C ALA A 70 -0.40 -0.32 -12.88
N GLU A 71 -0.46 0.58 -13.85
CA GLU A 71 -1.64 0.81 -14.68
C GLU A 71 -2.02 -0.46 -15.46
N LYS A 72 -1.06 -1.09 -16.16
CA LYS A 72 -1.29 -2.35 -16.90
C LYS A 72 -1.68 -3.51 -15.99
N TRP A 73 -1.09 -3.57 -14.80
CA TRP A 73 -1.46 -4.57 -13.81
C TRP A 73 -2.91 -4.37 -13.34
N ALA A 74 -3.32 -3.13 -13.08
CA ALA A 74 -4.69 -2.83 -12.67
C ALA A 74 -5.73 -3.10 -13.78
N GLU A 75 -5.34 -3.02 -15.07
CA GLU A 75 -6.20 -3.34 -16.21
C GLU A 75 -6.67 -4.80 -16.25
N GLN A 76 -5.98 -5.71 -15.55
CA GLN A 76 -6.36 -7.13 -15.48
C GLN A 76 -7.65 -7.38 -14.68
N PHE A 77 -8.06 -6.41 -13.87
CA PHE A 77 -9.20 -6.54 -12.98
C PHE A 77 -10.44 -5.86 -13.54
N ASP A 78 -11.57 -6.56 -13.45
CA ASP A 78 -12.89 -5.97 -13.76
C ASP A 78 -13.33 -5.10 -12.57
N CYS A 79 -13.15 -3.79 -12.70
CA CYS A 79 -13.57 -2.79 -11.72
C CYS A 79 -14.95 -2.18 -12.03
N ASP A 80 -15.64 -2.64 -13.08
CA ASP A 80 -16.91 -2.05 -13.52
C ASP A 80 -18.10 -2.49 -12.68
N ASN A 81 -17.92 -3.53 -11.84
CA ASN A 81 -18.94 -4.00 -10.93
C ASN A 81 -19.15 -3.02 -9.77
N LEU A 82 -20.41 -2.69 -9.45
CA LEU A 82 -20.77 -1.61 -8.51
C LEU A 82 -20.30 -1.86 -7.07
N ASN A 83 -20.13 -3.09 -6.66
CA ASN A 83 -19.79 -3.47 -5.26
C ASN A 83 -18.45 -4.19 -5.18
N VAL A 84 -17.51 -3.89 -6.07
CA VAL A 84 -16.19 -4.52 -6.04
C VAL A 84 -15.38 -3.99 -4.89
N ASN A 85 -14.98 -4.87 -3.98
CA ASN A 85 -13.95 -4.62 -2.99
C ASN A 85 -12.63 -5.18 -3.49
N ALA A 86 -11.55 -4.41 -3.37
CA ALA A 86 -10.22 -4.82 -3.78
C ALA A 86 -9.34 -5.02 -2.55
N ILE A 87 -8.55 -6.10 -2.57
CA ILE A 87 -7.52 -6.38 -1.57
C ILE A 87 -6.19 -6.36 -2.30
N LEU A 88 -5.31 -5.45 -1.91
CA LEU A 88 -3.96 -5.35 -2.42
C LEU A 88 -2.97 -5.89 -1.38
N PHE A 89 -2.27 -6.97 -1.71
CA PHE A 89 -1.18 -7.50 -0.91
C PHE A 89 0.16 -6.90 -1.36
N GLY A 90 0.81 -6.19 -0.46
CA GLY A 90 2.01 -5.42 -0.71
C GLY A 90 1.72 -3.99 -1.16
N PHE A 91 2.07 -3.00 -0.32
CA PHE A 91 1.87 -1.59 -0.63
C PHE A 91 2.95 -1.05 -1.58
N GLY A 92 4.18 -1.55 -1.43
CA GLY A 92 5.31 -1.12 -2.25
C GLY A 92 5.50 0.39 -2.19
N ASN A 93 5.56 1.03 -3.36
CA ASN A 93 5.64 2.48 -3.48
C ASN A 93 4.28 3.20 -3.64
N GLY A 94 3.17 2.50 -3.42
CA GLY A 94 1.81 3.03 -3.52
C GLY A 94 1.24 3.11 -4.94
N MET A 95 2.01 2.87 -5.98
CA MET A 95 1.53 3.03 -7.38
C MET A 95 0.47 2.02 -7.76
N PHE A 96 0.56 0.78 -7.26
CA PHE A 96 -0.46 -0.24 -7.50
C PHE A 96 -1.77 0.11 -6.80
N ALA A 97 -1.70 0.63 -5.57
CA ALA A 97 -2.87 1.14 -4.87
C ALA A 97 -3.52 2.30 -5.63
N GLN A 98 -2.72 3.27 -6.09
CA GLN A 98 -3.23 4.40 -6.88
C GLN A 98 -3.84 3.96 -8.20
N ALA A 99 -3.26 2.98 -8.89
CA ALA A 99 -3.79 2.45 -10.14
C ALA A 99 -5.15 1.76 -9.93
N LEU A 100 -5.33 1.01 -8.84
CA LEU A 100 -6.64 0.45 -8.48
C LEU A 100 -7.65 1.54 -8.14
N LEU A 101 -7.28 2.52 -7.30
CA LEU A 101 -8.17 3.62 -6.90
C LEU A 101 -8.70 4.41 -8.11
N ASN A 102 -7.88 4.59 -9.15
CA ASN A 102 -8.27 5.27 -10.38
C ASN A 102 -9.32 4.49 -11.19
N ARG A 103 -9.49 3.20 -10.94
CA ARG A 103 -10.44 2.32 -11.65
C ARG A 103 -11.64 1.94 -10.79
N LEU A 104 -11.47 1.88 -9.47
CA LEU A 104 -12.54 1.54 -8.54
C LEU A 104 -13.60 2.65 -8.51
N LYS A 105 -14.86 2.25 -8.40
CA LYS A 105 -16.00 3.16 -8.24
C LYS A 105 -16.05 3.73 -6.81
N GLU A 106 -16.89 4.76 -6.64
CA GLU A 106 -17.01 5.50 -5.37
C GLU A 106 -17.42 4.60 -4.19
N ASP A 107 -18.28 3.62 -4.45
CA ASP A 107 -18.78 2.69 -3.40
C ASP A 107 -17.82 1.53 -3.10
N ALA A 108 -16.81 1.30 -3.95
CA ALA A 108 -15.84 0.24 -3.73
C ALA A 108 -14.88 0.58 -2.60
N LYS A 109 -14.27 -0.46 -2.00
CA LYS A 109 -13.25 -0.30 -0.95
C LYS A 109 -11.94 -0.94 -1.39
N LEU A 110 -10.83 -0.33 -1.00
CA LEU A 110 -9.48 -0.85 -1.20
C LEU A 110 -8.83 -1.14 0.15
N PHE A 111 -8.62 -2.42 0.42
CA PHE A 111 -7.87 -2.89 1.58
C PHE A 111 -6.41 -3.07 1.16
N ILE A 112 -5.49 -2.34 1.79
CA ILE A 112 -4.06 -2.42 1.53
C ILE A 112 -3.41 -3.18 2.68
N CYS A 113 -2.88 -4.37 2.37
CA CYS A 113 -2.20 -5.23 3.33
C CYS A 113 -0.69 -5.13 3.12
N GLU A 114 0.04 -4.56 4.08
CA GLU A 114 1.49 -4.47 4.03
C GLU A 114 2.11 -5.33 5.16
N PRO A 115 2.84 -6.41 4.80
CA PRO A 115 3.45 -7.28 5.79
C PRO A 115 4.76 -6.72 6.37
N ASN A 116 5.33 -5.67 5.76
CA ASN A 116 6.64 -5.15 6.14
C ASN A 116 6.58 -3.67 6.53
N LEU A 117 6.54 -3.42 7.83
CA LEU A 117 6.53 -2.07 8.38
C LEU A 117 7.74 -1.22 7.99
N GLN A 118 8.89 -1.84 7.69
CA GLN A 118 10.10 -1.12 7.26
C GLN A 118 9.91 -0.51 5.88
N ILE A 119 9.25 -1.25 4.95
CA ILE A 119 8.89 -0.73 3.64
C ILE A 119 8.00 0.50 3.81
N PHE A 120 6.95 0.38 4.62
CA PHE A 120 6.04 1.50 4.88
C PHE A 120 6.77 2.70 5.51
N SER A 121 7.59 2.48 6.53
CA SER A 121 8.36 3.55 7.17
C SER A 121 9.29 4.26 6.17
N GLN A 122 9.92 3.51 5.26
CA GLN A 122 10.79 4.09 4.24
C GLN A 122 10.04 4.95 3.24
N ILE A 123 8.90 4.47 2.73
CA ILE A 123 8.12 5.22 1.74
C ILE A 123 7.51 6.50 2.32
N MET A 124 7.15 6.51 3.59
CA MET A 124 6.67 7.71 4.28
C MET A 124 7.64 8.89 4.15
N HIS A 125 8.94 8.64 4.03
CA HIS A 125 9.98 9.66 3.91
C HIS A 125 10.28 10.12 2.49
N CYS A 126 9.95 9.31 1.48
CA CYS A 126 10.41 9.54 0.11
C CYS A 126 9.30 9.58 -0.95
N ILE A 127 8.07 9.22 -0.61
CA ILE A 127 6.94 9.18 -1.54
C ILE A 127 5.76 9.96 -0.97
N ASP A 128 5.16 10.81 -1.81
CA ASP A 128 3.92 11.50 -1.46
C ASP A 128 2.74 10.51 -1.58
N LEU A 129 2.17 10.16 -0.43
CA LEU A 129 1.05 9.24 -0.28
C LEU A 129 -0.25 9.96 0.12
N THR A 130 -0.25 11.27 0.12
CA THR A 130 -1.37 12.08 0.62
C THR A 130 -2.68 11.77 -0.09
N SER A 131 -2.65 11.54 -1.41
CA SER A 131 -3.84 11.17 -2.19
C SER A 131 -4.44 9.83 -1.76
N ILE A 132 -3.59 8.83 -1.45
CA ILE A 132 -4.02 7.51 -0.99
C ILE A 132 -4.58 7.60 0.43
N PHE A 133 -3.90 8.31 1.32
CA PHE A 133 -4.33 8.42 2.71
C PHE A 133 -5.60 9.23 2.90
N ALA A 134 -5.88 10.18 2.02
CA ALA A 134 -7.09 10.99 2.05
C ALA A 134 -8.30 10.31 1.38
N ASP A 135 -8.11 9.25 0.60
CA ASP A 135 -9.20 8.57 -0.09
C ASP A 135 -10.00 7.71 0.90
N GLU A 136 -11.28 8.02 1.07
CA GLU A 136 -12.18 7.35 2.03
C GLU A 136 -12.42 5.87 1.71
N ARG A 137 -12.14 5.44 0.50
CA ARG A 137 -12.25 4.04 0.07
C ARG A 137 -11.10 3.17 0.59
N VAL A 138 -9.99 3.77 1.05
CA VAL A 138 -8.79 3.05 1.47
C VAL A 138 -8.89 2.59 2.93
N PHE A 139 -8.51 1.34 3.17
CA PHE A 139 -8.30 0.75 4.49
C PHE A 139 -6.88 0.21 4.58
N LEU A 140 -6.12 0.67 5.58
CA LEU A 140 -4.74 0.24 5.82
C LEU A 140 -4.75 -0.90 6.84
N CYS A 141 -4.29 -2.08 6.42
CA CYS A 141 -4.30 -3.32 7.20
C CYS A 141 -2.88 -3.87 7.27
N PHE A 142 -2.15 -3.53 8.32
CA PHE A 142 -0.74 -3.86 8.44
C PHE A 142 -0.52 -4.86 9.57
N GLU A 143 0.18 -5.95 9.26
CA GLU A 143 0.38 -7.06 10.20
C GLU A 143 0.95 -6.63 11.54
N ASP A 144 1.93 -5.72 11.53
CA ASP A 144 2.60 -5.22 12.72
C ASP A 144 1.82 -4.14 13.49
N ILE A 145 0.76 -3.57 12.89
CA ILE A 145 0.03 -2.40 13.43
C ILE A 145 -1.37 -2.80 13.88
N ASN A 146 -2.16 -3.37 12.98
CA ASN A 146 -3.58 -3.64 13.20
C ASN A 146 -4.04 -4.94 12.50
N PRO A 147 -3.42 -6.10 12.82
CA PRO A 147 -3.73 -7.37 12.15
C PRO A 147 -5.20 -7.79 12.31
N ASP A 148 -5.79 -7.55 13.47
CA ASP A 148 -7.18 -7.93 13.74
C ASP A 148 -8.19 -7.08 12.95
N ASP A 149 -7.87 -5.81 12.71
CA ASP A 149 -8.72 -4.89 11.94
C ASP A 149 -8.97 -5.39 10.51
N PHE A 150 -8.02 -6.10 9.93
CA PHE A 150 -8.17 -6.67 8.59
C PHE A 150 -9.34 -7.67 8.53
N TYR A 151 -9.43 -8.58 9.46
CA TYR A 151 -10.51 -9.57 9.50
C TYR A 151 -11.85 -8.92 9.81
N ASP A 152 -11.88 -7.98 10.73
CA ASP A 152 -13.10 -7.26 11.10
C ASP A 152 -13.61 -6.38 9.95
N LEU A 153 -12.71 -5.68 9.27
CA LEU A 153 -13.03 -4.87 8.10
C LEU A 153 -13.53 -5.74 6.95
N LEU A 154 -12.86 -6.85 6.64
CA LEU A 154 -13.30 -7.77 5.60
C LEU A 154 -14.69 -8.31 5.91
N SER A 155 -14.95 -8.76 7.13
CA SER A 155 -16.26 -9.31 7.53
C SER A 155 -17.40 -8.29 7.43
N GLY A 156 -17.10 -7.00 7.63
CA GLY A 156 -18.06 -5.90 7.53
C GLY A 156 -18.36 -5.43 6.10
N TYR A 157 -17.44 -5.64 5.16
CA TYR A 157 -17.55 -5.10 3.79
C TYR A 157 -17.63 -6.17 2.70
N THR A 158 -17.35 -7.44 3.02
CA THR A 158 -17.42 -8.51 2.04
C THR A 158 -18.69 -9.32 2.23
N ASP A 159 -19.49 -9.40 1.18
CA ASP A 159 -20.54 -10.41 1.11
C ASP A 159 -19.88 -11.75 0.77
N CYS A 160 -19.72 -12.59 1.81
CA CYS A 160 -19.12 -13.91 1.64
C CYS A 160 -19.91 -14.84 0.70
N THR A 161 -21.17 -14.46 0.35
CA THR A 161 -22.00 -15.18 -0.60
C THR A 161 -21.74 -14.77 -2.06
N ASN A 162 -21.05 -13.66 -2.29
CA ASN A 162 -20.79 -13.11 -3.62
C ASN A 162 -19.30 -12.85 -3.85
N LEU A 163 -18.52 -13.93 -3.97
CA LEU A 163 -17.08 -13.90 -4.20
C LEU A 163 -16.68 -13.30 -5.57
N GLU A 164 -17.63 -13.24 -6.52
CA GLU A 164 -17.39 -12.69 -7.86
C GLU A 164 -17.17 -11.16 -7.86
N THR A 165 -17.49 -10.49 -6.77
CA THR A 165 -17.35 -9.03 -6.63
C THR A 165 -16.05 -8.60 -5.95
N GLN A 166 -15.12 -9.52 -5.72
CA GLN A 166 -13.86 -9.24 -5.01
C GLN A 166 -12.66 -9.31 -5.95
N ILE A 167 -11.76 -8.35 -5.80
CA ILE A 167 -10.47 -8.32 -6.48
C ILE A 167 -9.38 -8.65 -5.47
N TYR A 168 -8.56 -9.64 -5.79
CA TYR A 168 -7.37 -9.99 -5.03
C TYR A 168 -6.14 -9.64 -5.86
N GLY A 169 -5.46 -8.58 -5.50
CA GLY A 169 -4.26 -8.13 -6.19
C GLY A 169 -3.01 -8.35 -5.36
N TYR A 170 -1.97 -8.92 -5.98
CA TYR A 170 -0.65 -9.01 -5.40
C TYR A 170 0.27 -8.01 -6.08
N HIS A 171 0.99 -7.23 -5.30
CA HIS A 171 2.06 -6.43 -5.83
C HIS A 171 3.19 -7.35 -6.32
N THR A 172 3.50 -7.28 -7.61
CA THR A 172 4.41 -8.22 -8.29
C THR A 172 5.82 -8.31 -7.68
N GLY A 173 6.27 -7.26 -6.99
CA GLY A 173 7.56 -7.26 -6.30
C GLY A 173 7.59 -8.08 -4.99
N TYR A 174 6.46 -8.65 -4.55
CA TYR A 174 6.38 -9.46 -3.33
C TYR A 174 6.36 -10.98 -3.62
N ASP A 175 6.21 -11.37 -4.88
CA ASP A 175 6.10 -12.78 -5.33
C ASP A 175 7.45 -13.50 -5.50
N THR A 176 8.56 -12.95 -5.04
CA THR A 176 9.92 -13.52 -5.28
C THR A 176 10.57 -14.04 -4.01
#